data_960da821dce1885c43f5f39f63120c71
#
_entry.id   960da821dce1885c43f5f39f63120c71
#
_cell.length_a   1.000
_cell.length_b   1.000
_cell.length_c   1.000
_cell.angle_alpha   90.00
_cell.angle_beta   90.00
_cell.angle_gamma   90.00
#
_symmetry.space_group_name_H-M   'P 1'
#
loop_
_entity.id
_entity.type
_entity.pdbx_description
1 polymer ?
#
loop_
_entity_poly.entity_id
_entity_poly.type
_entity_poly.pdbx_seq_one_letter_code
_entity_poly.pdbx_strand_id
1 'polypeptide(L)'
;MLLKKYYPIIILAILSILSAQHQHKGDGKQLPKGCEIYGTVVDSITGSAIEYVSISIIDKNKNIETGGITNLDGKFDIKEIKPGTYLVRIEFMGFTPIEFSNIKLAFRGAEWRKDFGIIKLKPTSLELETVRVIDERPVFEFETDKMVYNSSEDIISDSGTAEDVLNKVPMVTVDQDGAVELRG
;
A
#
# COMPACT_ATOMS: atom_id res chain seq x y z
N MET A 1 57.44 -63.08 27.63
CA MET A 1 56.50 -63.93 26.82
C MET A 1 55.04 -63.45 26.92
N LEU A 2 54.72 -62.44 27.68
CA LEU A 2 53.36 -61.92 27.90
C LEU A 2 52.90 -60.85 26.87
N LEU A 3 53.80 -60.14 26.19
CA LEU A 3 53.47 -59.08 25.26
C LEU A 3 52.78 -59.55 23.96
N LYS A 4 53.06 -60.76 23.48
CA LYS A 4 52.47 -61.33 22.25
C LYS A 4 50.97 -61.63 22.40
N LYS A 5 50.50 -61.92 23.61
CA LYS A 5 49.11 -62.32 23.88
C LYS A 5 48.12 -61.13 23.85
N TYR A 6 48.57 -59.89 24.10
CA TYR A 6 47.71 -58.72 24.16
C TYR A 6 47.76 -57.86 22.89
N TYR A 7 48.67 -58.23 21.95
CA TYR A 7 48.81 -57.47 20.69
C TYR A 7 47.52 -57.30 19.88
N PRO A 8 46.69 -58.37 19.71
CA PRO A 8 45.45 -58.26 18.96
C PRO A 8 44.40 -57.37 19.67
N ILE A 9 44.42 -57.36 21.02
CA ILE A 9 43.45 -56.52 21.79
C ILE A 9 43.82 -55.08 21.69
N ILE A 10 45.10 -54.75 21.66
CA ILE A 10 45.57 -53.33 21.52
C ILE A 10 45.28 -52.83 20.10
N ILE A 11 45.44 -53.69 19.06
CA ILE A 11 45.07 -53.29 17.68
C ILE A 11 43.58 -53.09 17.55
N LEU A 12 42.74 -53.90 18.18
CA LEU A 12 41.28 -53.75 18.15
C LEU A 12 40.85 -52.47 18.87
N ALA A 13 41.50 -52.11 19.98
CA ALA A 13 41.24 -50.89 20.72
C ALA A 13 41.66 -49.63 19.94
N ILE A 14 42.77 -49.68 19.21
CA ILE A 14 43.22 -48.55 18.36
C ILE A 14 42.30 -48.40 17.13
N LEU A 15 41.80 -49.48 16.55
CA LEU A 15 40.85 -49.46 15.42
C LEU A 15 39.51 -48.85 15.84
N SER A 16 39.04 -49.07 17.07
CA SER A 16 37.79 -48.50 17.57
C SER A 16 37.87 -47.00 17.84
N ILE A 17 39.07 -46.50 18.21
CA ILE A 17 39.30 -45.06 18.42
C ILE A 17 39.37 -44.33 17.07
N LEU A 18 39.89 -44.98 16.00
CA LEU A 18 39.92 -44.36 14.66
C LEU A 18 38.54 -44.23 14.02
N SER A 19 37.59 -45.10 14.38
CA SER A 19 36.20 -45.04 13.89
C SER A 19 35.37 -43.98 14.55
N ALA A 20 35.74 -43.52 15.76
CA ALA A 20 35.04 -42.50 16.52
C ALA A 20 35.30 -41.07 16.02
N GLN A 21 36.30 -40.86 15.18
CA GLN A 21 36.64 -39.50 14.68
C GLN A 21 35.94 -39.13 13.38
N HIS A 22 35.09 -40.00 12.80
CA HIS A 22 34.49 -39.76 11.49
C HIS A 22 33.01 -39.32 11.54
N GLN A 23 32.49 -38.89 12.67
CA GLN A 23 31.14 -38.32 12.79
C GLN A 23 31.12 -36.89 13.29
N HIS A 24 32.07 -36.08 12.86
CA HIS A 24 31.81 -34.67 12.81
C HIS A 24 31.05 -34.40 11.50
N LYS A 25 29.78 -34.77 11.50
CA LYS A 25 28.83 -34.24 10.54
C LYS A 25 28.75 -32.75 10.85
N GLY A 26 29.64 -31.98 10.22
CA GLY A 26 29.53 -30.58 10.18
C GLY A 26 28.09 -30.26 9.69
N ASP A 27 27.27 -29.74 10.54
CA ASP A 27 26.10 -28.99 10.09
C ASP A 27 26.63 -27.98 9.09
N GLY A 28 26.69 -28.37 7.84
CA GLY A 28 26.93 -27.44 6.76
C GLY A 28 25.79 -26.47 6.80
N LYS A 29 25.94 -25.40 7.58
CA LYS A 29 25.12 -24.20 7.40
C LYS A 29 25.26 -23.86 5.92
N GLN A 30 24.33 -24.35 5.11
CA GLN A 30 24.24 -23.91 3.73
C GLN A 30 24.22 -22.38 3.80
N LEU A 31 25.21 -21.76 3.19
CA LEU A 31 25.24 -20.31 3.06
C LEU A 31 23.91 -19.91 2.45
N PRO A 32 23.22 -18.92 3.01
CA PRO A 32 21.94 -18.47 2.49
C PRO A 32 22.10 -18.11 1.01
N LYS A 33 21.23 -18.63 0.16
CA LYS A 33 21.25 -18.34 -1.28
C LYS A 33 20.97 -16.87 -1.61
N GLY A 34 20.53 -16.09 -0.63
CA GLY A 34 20.21 -14.66 -0.74
C GLY A 34 19.95 -14.04 0.61
N CYS A 35 19.66 -12.75 0.60
CA CYS A 35 19.18 -12.05 1.78
C CYS A 35 17.68 -12.29 1.96
N GLU A 36 17.18 -12.00 3.17
CA GLU A 36 15.81 -12.28 3.58
C GLU A 36 15.22 -11.07 4.30
N ILE A 37 13.96 -10.77 4.05
CA ILE A 37 13.17 -9.82 4.85
C ILE A 37 11.90 -10.50 5.34
N TYR A 38 11.50 -10.19 6.56
CA TYR A 38 10.28 -10.74 7.14
C TYR A 38 9.65 -9.77 8.13
N GLY A 39 8.38 -9.99 8.43
CA GLY A 39 7.61 -9.16 9.35
C GLY A 39 6.14 -9.57 9.40
N THR A 40 5.35 -8.79 10.13
CA THR A 40 3.90 -8.99 10.25
C THR A 40 3.20 -7.66 10.01
N VAL A 41 2.15 -7.68 9.21
CA VAL A 41 1.36 -6.50 8.89
C VAL A 41 0.01 -6.58 9.60
N VAL A 42 -0.34 -5.52 10.31
CA VAL A 42 -1.60 -5.41 11.06
C VAL A 42 -2.28 -4.07 10.80
N ASP A 43 -3.58 -4.04 10.96
CA ASP A 43 -4.38 -2.82 10.97
C ASP A 43 -4.03 -1.99 12.22
N SER A 44 -3.74 -0.71 12.03
CA SER A 44 -3.35 0.20 13.13
C SER A 44 -4.46 0.49 14.13
N ILE A 45 -5.73 0.30 13.74
CA ILE A 45 -6.92 0.59 14.57
C ILE A 45 -7.36 -0.66 15.32
N THR A 46 -7.54 -1.77 14.59
CA THR A 46 -8.09 -3.00 15.15
C THR A 46 -7.02 -3.93 15.73
N GLY A 47 -5.77 -3.79 15.28
CA GLY A 47 -4.68 -4.71 15.60
C GLY A 47 -4.78 -6.06 14.88
N SER A 48 -5.78 -6.26 14.03
CA SER A 48 -5.98 -7.50 13.28
C SER A 48 -4.92 -7.68 12.21
N ALA A 49 -4.50 -8.90 11.96
CA ALA A 49 -3.62 -9.25 10.85
C ALA A 49 -4.28 -8.90 9.51
N ILE A 50 -3.50 -8.36 8.58
CA ILE A 50 -3.97 -8.09 7.22
C ILE A 50 -3.32 -9.08 6.26
N GLU A 51 -4.14 -9.90 5.66
CA GLU A 51 -3.74 -10.87 4.63
C GLU A 51 -3.62 -10.22 3.24
N TYR A 52 -2.81 -10.83 2.38
CA TYR A 52 -2.61 -10.42 0.98
C TYR A 52 -2.08 -9.00 0.77
N VAL A 53 -1.46 -8.40 1.79
CA VAL A 53 -0.75 -7.12 1.65
C VAL A 53 0.42 -7.31 0.69
N SER A 54 0.55 -6.43 -0.28
CA SER A 54 1.67 -6.43 -1.23
C SER A 54 2.93 -5.85 -0.62
N ILE A 55 4.05 -6.56 -0.73
CA ILE A 55 5.37 -6.11 -0.34
C ILE A 55 6.25 -6.07 -1.60
N SER A 56 6.75 -4.89 -1.97
CA SER A 56 7.63 -4.70 -3.12
C SER A 56 9.01 -4.27 -2.68
N ILE A 57 10.05 -4.92 -3.20
CA ILE A 57 11.46 -4.59 -2.96
C ILE A 57 11.98 -3.92 -4.23
N ILE A 58 12.29 -2.64 -4.11
CA ILE A 58 12.58 -1.74 -5.22
C ILE A 58 14.04 -1.31 -5.15
N ASP A 59 14.76 -1.44 -6.25
CA ASP A 59 16.16 -1.05 -6.38
C ASP A 59 16.33 0.48 -6.51
N LYS A 60 17.60 0.93 -6.56
CA LYS A 60 17.94 2.35 -6.72
C LYS A 60 17.48 2.95 -8.06
N ASN A 61 17.26 2.10 -9.07
CA ASN A 61 16.80 2.49 -10.40
C ASN A 61 15.28 2.49 -10.50
N LYS A 62 14.57 2.30 -9.38
CA LYS A 62 13.11 2.20 -9.29
C LYS A 62 12.51 0.95 -9.95
N ASN A 63 13.32 -0.09 -10.19
CA ASN A 63 12.83 -1.37 -10.67
C ASN A 63 12.46 -2.26 -9.48
N ILE A 64 11.41 -3.07 -9.64
CA ILE A 64 11.06 -4.09 -8.68
C ILE A 64 12.03 -5.25 -8.84
N GLU A 65 12.88 -5.50 -7.83
CA GLU A 65 13.79 -6.65 -7.80
C GLU A 65 13.03 -7.93 -7.49
N THR A 66 12.17 -7.89 -6.50
CA THR A 66 11.31 -9.00 -6.07
C THR A 66 10.21 -8.49 -5.15
N GLY A 67 9.32 -9.35 -4.72
CA GLY A 67 8.24 -9.03 -3.80
C GLY A 67 7.50 -10.26 -3.30
N GLY A 68 6.47 -10.03 -2.51
CA GLY A 68 5.60 -11.05 -1.97
C GLY A 68 4.33 -10.48 -1.39
N ILE A 69 3.56 -11.35 -0.76
CA ILE A 69 2.31 -10.98 -0.08
C ILE A 69 2.29 -11.57 1.33
N THR A 70 1.50 -10.97 2.22
CA THR A 70 1.26 -11.54 3.55
C THR A 70 0.34 -12.76 3.47
N ASN A 71 0.54 -13.71 4.40
CA ASN A 71 -0.35 -14.85 4.61
C ASN A 71 -1.57 -14.48 5.47
N LEU A 72 -2.40 -15.48 5.82
CA LEU A 72 -3.59 -15.30 6.66
C LEU A 72 -3.31 -14.70 8.06
N ASP A 73 -2.10 -14.91 8.59
CA ASP A 73 -1.65 -14.33 9.85
C ASP A 73 -1.03 -12.93 9.69
N GLY A 74 -1.09 -12.34 8.48
CA GLY A 74 -0.44 -11.06 8.16
C GLY A 74 1.08 -11.14 8.06
N LYS A 75 1.69 -12.34 8.06
CA LYS A 75 3.13 -12.53 8.02
C LYS A 75 3.64 -12.61 6.59
N PHE A 76 4.80 -12.00 6.35
CA PHE A 76 5.56 -12.17 5.11
C PHE A 76 6.98 -12.64 5.41
N ASP A 77 7.55 -13.39 4.46
CA ASP A 77 8.92 -13.89 4.49
C ASP A 77 9.41 -13.98 3.04
N ILE A 78 10.21 -13.01 2.62
CA ILE A 78 10.73 -12.90 1.25
C ILE A 78 12.22 -13.22 1.26
N LYS A 79 12.60 -14.26 0.50
CA LYS A 79 13.93 -14.83 0.46
C LYS A 79 14.62 -14.59 -0.88
N GLU A 80 15.89 -15.01 -0.94
CA GLU A 80 16.71 -14.99 -2.16
C GLU A 80 16.89 -13.59 -2.76
N ILE A 81 16.84 -12.55 -1.90
CA ILE A 81 17.07 -11.17 -2.31
C ILE A 81 18.57 -10.96 -2.53
N LYS A 82 18.96 -10.36 -3.65
CA LYS A 82 20.36 -10.00 -3.89
C LYS A 82 20.85 -8.98 -2.86
N PRO A 83 22.15 -9.01 -2.48
CA PRO A 83 22.71 -7.94 -1.66
C PRO A 83 22.59 -6.58 -2.35
N GLY A 84 22.18 -5.57 -1.59
CA GLY A 84 21.95 -4.25 -2.16
C GLY A 84 21.35 -3.27 -1.17
N THR A 85 20.97 -2.11 -1.67
CA THR A 85 20.20 -1.12 -0.91
C THR A 85 18.87 -0.90 -1.62
N TYR A 86 17.80 -1.05 -0.89
CA TYR A 86 16.45 -1.11 -1.41
C TYR A 86 15.51 -0.13 -0.74
N LEU A 87 14.44 0.20 -1.44
CA LEU A 87 13.20 0.74 -0.91
C LEU A 87 12.23 -0.45 -0.76
N VAL A 88 11.69 -0.65 0.42
CA VAL A 88 10.63 -1.63 0.65
C VAL A 88 9.31 -0.89 0.78
N ARG A 89 8.39 -1.14 -0.14
CA ARG A 89 7.04 -0.58 -0.16
C ARG A 89 6.04 -1.65 0.25
N ILE A 90 5.15 -1.28 1.14
CA ILE A 90 4.08 -2.13 1.68
C ILE A 90 2.77 -1.41 1.41
N GLU A 91 1.90 -2.05 0.65
CA GLU A 91 0.65 -1.44 0.19
C GLU A 91 -0.51 -2.43 0.19
N PHE A 92 -1.69 -1.93 0.53
CA PHE A 92 -2.92 -2.69 0.50
C PHE A 92 -4.10 -1.77 0.17
N MET A 93 -5.09 -2.28 -0.56
CA MET A 93 -6.27 -1.51 -0.94
C MET A 93 -7.02 -1.00 0.29
N GLY A 94 -7.34 0.29 0.34
CA GLY A 94 -8.00 0.92 1.48
C GLY A 94 -7.09 1.30 2.64
N PHE A 95 -5.76 1.17 2.48
CA PHE A 95 -4.76 1.56 3.48
C PHE A 95 -3.72 2.52 2.89
N THR A 96 -3.18 3.38 3.74
CA THR A 96 -2.08 4.27 3.37
C THR A 96 -0.79 3.46 3.18
N PRO A 97 -0.12 3.51 2.02
CA PRO A 97 1.14 2.81 1.81
C PRO A 97 2.24 3.25 2.76
N ILE A 98 3.10 2.30 3.15
CA ILE A 98 4.30 2.59 3.96
C ILE A 98 5.53 2.27 3.13
N GLU A 99 6.56 3.13 3.22
CA GLU A 99 7.83 2.96 2.56
C GLU A 99 8.99 3.00 3.57
N PHE A 100 9.87 2.01 3.48
CA PHE A 100 11.11 1.95 4.22
C PHE A 100 12.28 2.15 3.25
N SER A 101 12.91 3.31 3.33
CA SER A 101 14.03 3.67 2.46
C SER A 101 15.38 3.20 3.03
N ASN A 102 16.37 3.04 2.14
CA ASN A 102 17.74 2.72 2.51
C ASN A 102 17.94 1.40 3.27
N ILE A 103 17.11 0.41 2.99
CA ILE A 103 17.27 -0.93 3.56
C ILE A 103 18.49 -1.59 2.93
N LYS A 104 19.54 -1.76 3.74
CA LYS A 104 20.78 -2.43 3.33
C LYS A 104 20.67 -3.92 3.62
N LEU A 105 20.90 -4.73 2.61
CA LEU A 105 20.98 -6.18 2.69
C LEU A 105 22.36 -6.64 2.21
N ALA A 106 23.06 -7.47 3.02
CA ALA A 106 24.38 -7.96 2.70
C ALA A 106 24.57 -9.37 3.23
N PHE A 107 25.39 -10.20 2.54
CA PHE A 107 25.65 -11.58 2.96
C PHE A 107 26.49 -11.70 4.27
N ARG A 108 27.05 -10.61 4.76
CA ARG A 108 27.93 -10.61 5.95
C ARG A 108 27.23 -9.95 7.16
N GLY A 109 27.47 -10.54 8.34
CA GLY A 109 26.93 -10.05 9.60
C GLY A 109 25.45 -10.28 9.77
N ALA A 110 24.75 -9.38 10.48
CA ALA A 110 23.31 -9.45 10.72
C ALA A 110 22.47 -8.89 9.56
N GLU A 111 23.12 -8.34 8.53
CA GLU A 111 22.43 -7.65 7.43
C GLU A 111 21.86 -8.59 6.35
N TRP A 112 22.13 -9.90 6.44
CA TRP A 112 21.56 -10.87 5.49
C TRP A 112 20.07 -11.13 5.74
N ARG A 113 19.59 -10.80 6.95
CA ARG A 113 18.21 -11.01 7.37
C ARG A 113 17.69 -9.76 8.07
N LYS A 114 16.65 -9.15 7.53
CA LYS A 114 16.05 -7.94 8.09
C LYS A 114 14.67 -8.24 8.66
N ASP A 115 14.52 -8.05 9.97
CA ASP A 115 13.22 -8.09 10.65
C ASP A 115 12.59 -6.69 10.63
N PHE A 116 11.37 -6.59 10.14
CA PHE A 116 10.56 -5.37 10.18
C PHE A 116 9.64 -5.33 11.40
N GLY A 117 9.55 -6.43 12.16
CA GLY A 117 8.65 -6.53 13.31
C GLY A 117 7.18 -6.42 12.90
N ILE A 118 6.40 -5.71 13.72
CA ILE A 118 4.98 -5.47 13.47
C ILE A 118 4.81 -4.12 12.75
N ILE A 119 4.32 -4.16 11.54
CA ILE A 119 4.03 -3.01 10.69
C ILE A 119 2.55 -2.70 10.79
N LYS A 120 2.21 -1.48 11.19
CA LYS A 120 0.83 -1.03 11.36
C LYS A 120 0.40 -0.19 10.16
N LEU A 121 -0.44 -0.74 9.29
CA LEU A 121 -1.06 0.00 8.20
C LEU A 121 -2.24 0.82 8.73
N LYS A 122 -2.32 2.08 8.28
CA LYS A 122 -3.40 3.00 8.60
C LYS A 122 -4.47 2.87 7.53
N PRO A 123 -5.74 2.57 7.88
CA PRO A 123 -6.80 2.67 6.89
C PRO A 123 -6.80 4.07 6.27
N THR A 124 -6.92 4.12 4.95
CA THR A 124 -7.21 5.39 4.29
C THR A 124 -8.63 5.73 4.70
N SER A 125 -8.80 6.76 5.55
CA SER A 125 -10.10 7.39 5.65
C SER A 125 -10.39 7.90 4.23
N LEU A 126 -11.28 7.21 3.53
CA LEU A 126 -12.09 7.89 2.54
C LEU A 126 -12.89 8.90 3.38
N GLU A 127 -12.34 10.09 3.63
CA GLU A 127 -13.19 11.26 3.57
C GLU A 127 -13.76 11.15 2.16
N LEU A 128 -14.95 10.58 2.07
CA LEU A 128 -15.90 10.99 1.07
C LEU A 128 -15.91 12.50 1.29
N GLU A 129 -15.10 13.22 0.52
CA GLU A 129 -15.48 14.59 0.21
C GLU A 129 -16.95 14.42 -0.13
N THR A 130 -17.78 14.88 0.81
CA THR A 130 -19.18 15.06 0.52
C THR A 130 -19.10 15.84 -0.77
N VAL A 131 -19.36 15.19 -1.89
CA VAL A 131 -19.66 15.89 -3.11
C VAL A 131 -20.77 16.76 -2.63
N ARG A 132 -20.45 18.01 -2.27
CA ARG A 132 -21.42 19.07 -2.23
C ARG A 132 -21.89 19.06 -3.68
N VAL A 133 -22.96 18.36 -3.92
CA VAL A 133 -23.86 18.73 -4.97
C VAL A 133 -24.21 20.15 -4.55
N ILE A 134 -23.44 21.11 -5.04
CA ILE A 134 -23.90 22.47 -5.18
C ILE A 134 -25.06 22.21 -6.11
N ASP A 135 -26.25 22.19 -5.53
CA ASP A 135 -27.49 22.17 -6.24
C ASP A 135 -27.49 23.51 -6.99
N GLU A 136 -26.78 23.52 -8.13
CA GLU A 136 -26.85 24.60 -9.10
C GLU A 136 -28.28 24.49 -9.64
N ARG A 137 -29.15 25.20 -8.99
CA ARG A 137 -30.52 25.29 -9.48
C ARG A 137 -30.44 25.87 -10.89
N PRO A 138 -31.03 25.17 -11.87
CA PRO A 138 -30.98 25.68 -13.22
C PRO A 138 -31.58 27.07 -13.25
N VAL A 139 -31.00 27.95 -14.05
CA VAL A 139 -31.50 29.34 -14.25
C VAL A 139 -32.98 29.33 -14.63
N PHE A 140 -33.42 28.30 -15.35
CA PHE A 140 -34.82 28.08 -15.72
C PHE A 140 -35.28 26.70 -15.21
N GLU A 141 -36.36 26.70 -14.44
CA GLU A 141 -37.03 25.50 -13.96
C GLU A 141 -38.44 25.41 -14.55
N PHE A 142 -38.73 24.32 -15.24
CA PHE A 142 -40.02 24.12 -15.88
C PHE A 142 -40.83 23.15 -15.00
N GLU A 143 -41.85 23.68 -14.37
CA GLU A 143 -42.88 22.90 -13.69
C GLU A 143 -44.06 22.65 -14.61
N THR A 144 -44.99 21.79 -14.23
CA THR A 144 -46.14 21.38 -15.10
C THR A 144 -47.03 22.52 -15.49
N ASP A 145 -47.12 23.57 -14.67
CA ASP A 145 -48.07 24.70 -14.82
C ASP A 145 -47.39 26.10 -14.82
N LYS A 146 -46.07 26.15 -14.58
CA LYS A 146 -45.33 27.39 -14.53
C LYS A 146 -43.86 27.23 -14.90
N MET A 147 -43.24 28.33 -15.28
CA MET A 147 -41.80 28.44 -15.45
C MET A 147 -41.25 29.34 -14.36
N VAL A 148 -40.22 28.89 -13.66
CA VAL A 148 -39.55 29.65 -12.63
C VAL A 148 -38.17 30.08 -13.14
N TYR A 149 -37.91 31.38 -13.09
CA TYR A 149 -36.61 31.96 -13.40
C TYR A 149 -35.86 32.28 -12.09
N ASN A 150 -34.72 31.62 -11.88
CA ASN A 150 -33.88 31.82 -10.70
C ASN A 150 -32.84 32.90 -11.00
N SER A 151 -33.15 34.15 -10.74
CA SER A 151 -32.28 35.30 -11.04
C SER A 151 -30.97 35.28 -10.22
N SER A 152 -30.95 34.64 -9.08
CA SER A 152 -29.74 34.50 -8.24
C SER A 152 -28.66 33.57 -8.84
N GLU A 153 -29.03 32.70 -9.75
CA GLU A 153 -28.14 31.77 -10.43
C GLU A 153 -27.66 32.32 -11.79
N ASP A 154 -28.20 33.44 -12.25
CA ASP A 154 -27.73 34.06 -13.49
C ASP A 154 -26.64 35.10 -13.18
N ILE A 155 -25.40 34.79 -13.57
CA ILE A 155 -24.19 35.62 -13.37
C ILE A 155 -24.35 37.06 -13.88
N ILE A 156 -25.26 37.28 -14.83
CA ILE A 156 -25.49 38.63 -15.41
C ILE A 156 -26.54 39.40 -14.62
N SER A 157 -27.37 38.75 -13.81
CA SER A 157 -28.36 39.40 -12.95
C SER A 157 -27.74 40.24 -11.84
N ASP A 158 -26.49 39.96 -11.48
CA ASP A 158 -25.77 40.60 -10.36
C ASP A 158 -25.28 42.02 -10.71
N SER A 159 -25.28 42.40 -12.00
CA SER A 159 -24.77 43.69 -12.47
C SER A 159 -25.74 44.44 -13.41
N GLY A 160 -26.94 43.87 -13.70
CA GLY A 160 -27.92 44.42 -14.62
C GLY A 160 -29.08 45.14 -13.93
N THR A 161 -29.89 45.85 -14.74
CA THR A 161 -31.15 46.46 -14.29
C THR A 161 -32.29 45.43 -14.25
N ALA A 162 -33.39 45.74 -13.58
CA ALA A 162 -34.56 44.84 -13.58
C ALA A 162 -35.10 44.59 -15.01
N GLU A 163 -34.98 45.57 -15.90
CA GLU A 163 -35.34 45.49 -17.31
C GLU A 163 -34.45 44.46 -18.03
N ASP A 164 -33.13 44.47 -17.78
CA ASP A 164 -32.18 43.52 -18.36
C ASP A 164 -32.52 42.07 -17.93
N VAL A 165 -32.92 41.88 -16.70
CA VAL A 165 -33.33 40.58 -16.16
C VAL A 165 -34.64 40.10 -16.79
N LEU A 166 -35.66 40.99 -16.88
CA LEU A 166 -36.97 40.66 -17.44
C LEU A 166 -36.91 40.34 -18.94
N ASN A 167 -36.05 41.02 -19.70
CA ASN A 167 -35.87 40.75 -21.13
C ASN A 167 -35.22 39.43 -21.43
N LYS A 168 -34.64 38.75 -20.44
CA LYS A 168 -34.09 37.40 -20.58
C LYS A 168 -35.10 36.29 -20.34
N VAL A 169 -36.19 36.62 -19.63
CA VAL A 169 -37.23 35.64 -19.36
C VAL A 169 -37.96 35.33 -20.66
N PRO A 170 -37.98 34.05 -21.11
CA PRO A 170 -38.71 33.65 -22.31
C PRO A 170 -40.19 34.13 -22.23
N MET A 171 -40.70 34.63 -23.33
CA MET A 171 -42.10 35.12 -23.47
C MET A 171 -42.41 36.42 -22.70
N VAL A 172 -41.44 37.06 -22.10
CA VAL A 172 -41.59 38.42 -21.46
C VAL A 172 -40.92 39.46 -22.35
N THR A 173 -41.57 40.59 -22.52
CA THR A 173 -41.02 41.79 -23.16
C THR A 173 -41.31 43.01 -22.28
N VAL A 174 -40.32 43.92 -22.20
CA VAL A 174 -40.49 45.23 -21.54
C VAL A 174 -40.52 46.28 -22.63
N ASP A 175 -41.54 47.12 -22.66
CA ASP A 175 -41.65 48.21 -23.62
C ASP A 175 -40.82 49.45 -23.16
N GLN A 176 -40.74 50.49 -24.01
CA GLN A 176 -39.96 51.70 -23.72
C GLN A 176 -40.50 52.53 -22.53
N ASP A 177 -41.72 52.29 -22.11
CA ASP A 177 -42.39 52.92 -20.99
C ASP A 177 -42.25 52.09 -19.69
N GLY A 178 -41.55 50.93 -19.76
CA GLY A 178 -41.32 50.02 -18.63
C GLY A 178 -42.49 49.09 -18.34
N ALA A 179 -43.48 48.99 -19.23
CA ALA A 179 -44.58 48.04 -19.09
C ALA A 179 -44.14 46.62 -19.49
N VAL A 180 -44.48 45.65 -18.65
CA VAL A 180 -44.12 44.20 -18.85
C VAL A 180 -45.28 43.48 -19.55
N GLU A 181 -45.00 42.94 -20.72
CA GLU A 181 -45.96 42.15 -21.48
C GLU A 181 -45.56 40.69 -21.58
N LEU A 182 -46.55 39.78 -21.43
CA LEU A 182 -46.38 38.36 -21.67
C LEU A 182 -46.86 38.04 -23.09
N ARG A 183 -45.98 37.43 -23.88
CA ARG A 183 -46.33 36.88 -25.20
C ARG A 183 -46.79 35.43 -24.99
N GLY A 184 -48.08 35.21 -25.06
CA GLY A 184 -48.71 33.89 -24.99
C GLY A 184 -49.63 33.69 -26.18
#